data_cfeb15b169d08a5f57ba7a082854de5e
#
_entry.id   cfeb15b169d08a5f57ba7a082854de5e
#
_cell.length_a   1.000
_cell.length_b   1.000
_cell.length_c   1.000
_cell.angle_alpha   90.00
_cell.angle_beta   90.00
_cell.angle_gamma   90.00
#
_symmetry.space_group_name_H-M   'P 1'
#
loop_
_entity.id
_entity.type
_entity.pdbx_description
1 polymer ?
#
loop_
_entity_poly.entity_id
_entity_poly.type
_entity_poly.pdbx_seq_one_letter_code
_entity_poly.pdbx_strand_id
1 'polypeptide(L)'
;AIPGSTQILVEALRRHSDHLILVFDNPPPAQLPASWQGPDLTLVFERHGGYDFGSYQRGLALARERGLLERARHVLFCNDSVLGPLGDLAPVVERMQAEPDQAWGLTASHQLTPHLQSFFVLLGKPVLAHTALQQFFQSIEPQASRHAVIERYELGLSRALLAAGCHLHAWVQPQQLRDPHSGLPAGNPTAYPLSLVELGAPLIKARALREASANEEGITAACRLIAERNPELWKAIWEESPRQRQWQQL
;
A
#
# COMPACT_ATOMS: atom_id res chain seq x y z
N ALA A 1 -8.02 2.86 19.41
CA ALA A 1 -7.23 1.62 19.28
C ALA A 1 -6.75 1.49 17.84
N ILE A 2 -5.66 0.77 17.61
CA ILE A 2 -5.18 0.41 16.27
C ILE A 2 -6.11 -0.68 15.72
N PRO A 3 -6.61 -0.56 14.48
CA PRO A 3 -7.44 -1.60 13.84
C PRO A 3 -6.73 -2.96 13.79
N GLY A 4 -7.47 -4.05 13.97
CA GLY A 4 -6.93 -5.42 13.90
C GLY A 4 -6.36 -5.76 12.53
N SER A 5 -7.03 -5.30 11.46
CA SER A 5 -6.54 -5.44 10.08
C SER A 5 -5.18 -4.76 9.87
N THR A 6 -4.97 -3.58 10.47
CA THR A 6 -3.68 -2.88 10.46
C THR A 6 -2.62 -3.66 11.27
N GLN A 7 -3.00 -4.24 12.42
CA GLN A 7 -2.07 -5.05 13.21
C GLN A 7 -1.58 -6.28 12.41
N ILE A 8 -2.49 -6.99 11.75
CA ILE A 8 -2.17 -8.14 10.89
C ILE A 8 -1.21 -7.73 9.75
N LEU A 9 -1.47 -6.60 9.10
CA LEU A 9 -0.60 -6.07 8.05
C LEU A 9 0.81 -5.76 8.57
N VAL A 10 0.92 -5.07 9.71
CA VAL A 10 2.19 -4.71 10.33
C VAL A 10 3.01 -5.94 10.69
N GLU A 11 2.40 -6.96 11.30
CA GLU A 11 3.09 -8.20 11.63
C GLU A 11 3.56 -8.97 10.38
N ALA A 12 2.80 -8.90 9.30
CA ALA A 12 3.21 -9.48 8.02
C ALA A 12 4.39 -8.72 7.43
N LEU A 13 4.37 -7.40 7.41
CA LEU A 13 5.48 -6.58 6.90
C LEU A 13 6.76 -6.76 7.71
N ARG A 14 6.68 -6.90 9.05
CA ARG A 14 7.84 -7.16 9.92
C ARG A 14 8.57 -8.44 9.53
N ARG A 15 7.86 -9.50 9.14
CA ARG A 15 8.49 -10.77 8.73
C ARG A 15 9.31 -10.66 7.44
N HIS A 16 9.06 -9.61 6.64
CA HIS A 16 9.72 -9.38 5.35
C HIS A 16 10.62 -8.14 5.33
N SER A 17 10.93 -7.56 6.49
CA SER A 17 11.76 -6.36 6.60
C SER A 17 12.77 -6.47 7.76
N ASP A 18 13.98 -5.97 7.55
CA ASP A 18 15.00 -5.88 8.62
C ASP A 18 14.65 -4.78 9.63
N HIS A 19 13.91 -3.75 9.20
CA HIS A 19 13.46 -2.67 10.05
C HIS A 19 12.17 -2.05 9.50
N LEU A 20 11.18 -1.82 10.37
CA LEU A 20 9.91 -1.20 10.03
C LEU A 20 9.76 0.14 10.75
N ILE A 21 9.42 1.19 10.02
CA ILE A 21 9.09 2.51 10.57
C ILE A 21 7.60 2.77 10.33
N LEU A 22 6.82 2.84 11.40
CA LEU A 22 5.40 3.19 11.34
C LEU A 22 5.24 4.68 11.69
N VAL A 23 4.70 5.44 10.75
CA VAL A 23 4.44 6.88 10.94
C VAL A 23 2.94 7.11 10.96
N PHE A 24 2.46 7.68 12.06
CA PHE A 24 1.05 7.99 12.28
C PHE A 24 0.84 9.50 12.24
N ASP A 25 -0.09 9.96 11.40
CA ASP A 25 -0.58 11.37 11.37
C ASP A 25 -1.62 11.64 12.46
N ASN A 26 -1.41 11.02 13.63
CA ASN A 26 -2.28 11.08 14.78
C ASN A 26 -1.45 10.99 16.08
N PRO A 27 -1.98 11.50 17.21
CA PRO A 27 -1.36 11.26 18.49
C PRO A 27 -1.33 9.77 18.85
N PRO A 28 -0.40 9.35 19.72
CA PRO A 28 -0.33 7.95 20.15
C PRO A 28 -1.66 7.50 20.74
N PRO A 29 -2.10 6.27 20.42
CA PRO A 29 -3.29 5.69 21.05
C PRO A 29 -3.02 5.41 22.54
N ALA A 30 -4.09 5.28 23.33
CA ALA A 30 -3.97 4.96 24.75
C ALA A 30 -3.24 3.63 25.01
N GLN A 31 -3.32 2.70 24.07
CA GLN A 31 -2.65 1.40 24.15
C GLN A 31 -2.16 0.97 22.77
N LEU A 32 -0.91 0.52 22.73
CA LEU A 32 -0.30 -0.11 21.57
C LEU A 32 -0.40 -1.62 21.65
N PRO A 33 -0.42 -2.35 20.54
CA PRO A 33 -0.30 -3.81 20.52
C PRO A 33 0.96 -4.25 21.27
N ALA A 34 0.85 -5.28 22.11
CA ALA A 34 1.98 -5.78 22.91
C ALA A 34 3.14 -6.28 22.02
N SER A 35 2.82 -6.79 20.83
CA SER A 35 3.80 -7.24 19.83
C SER A 35 4.59 -6.09 19.18
N TRP A 36 4.13 -4.83 19.30
CA TRP A 36 4.78 -3.69 18.66
C TRP A 36 5.94 -3.14 19.49
N GLN A 37 6.85 -4.02 19.81
CA GLN A 37 8.09 -3.74 20.53
C GLN A 37 9.27 -4.42 19.80
N GLY A 38 10.47 -3.91 20.02
CA GLY A 38 11.69 -4.51 19.47
C GLY A 38 12.57 -3.52 18.73
N PRO A 39 13.84 -3.89 18.51
CA PRO A 39 14.84 -3.03 17.84
C PRO A 39 14.57 -2.88 16.34
N ASP A 40 13.77 -3.75 15.76
CA ASP A 40 13.37 -3.81 14.35
C ASP A 40 12.15 -2.93 14.03
N LEU A 41 11.56 -2.26 15.05
CA LEU A 41 10.37 -1.44 14.92
C LEU A 41 10.58 -0.03 15.48
N THR A 42 10.23 0.96 14.69
CA THR A 42 10.19 2.36 15.14
C THR A 42 8.78 2.92 14.95
N LEU A 43 8.24 3.54 16.00
CA LEU A 43 6.95 4.21 15.98
C LEU A 43 7.15 5.73 16.02
N VAL A 44 6.46 6.44 15.12
CA VAL A 44 6.45 7.91 15.04
C VAL A 44 5.00 8.38 15.10
N PHE A 45 4.70 9.29 16.02
CA PHE A 45 3.39 9.91 16.16
C PHE A 45 3.55 11.42 16.01
N GLU A 46 3.17 11.94 14.86
CA GLU A 46 3.32 13.35 14.52
C GLU A 46 2.18 13.79 13.62
N ARG A 47 1.47 14.85 14.00
CA ARG A 47 0.48 15.47 13.12
C ARG A 47 1.20 16.26 12.04
N HIS A 48 1.14 15.78 10.81
CA HIS A 48 1.80 16.41 9.67
C HIS A 48 0.84 16.83 8.55
N GLY A 49 -0.39 16.29 8.50
CA GLY A 49 -1.39 16.66 7.50
C GLY A 49 -0.99 16.35 6.04
N GLY A 50 0.07 15.58 5.83
CA GLY A 50 0.62 15.27 4.51
C GLY A 50 0.10 13.96 3.94
N TYR A 51 -0.90 13.35 4.56
CA TYR A 51 -1.43 12.03 4.18
C TYR A 51 -0.31 10.97 4.11
N ASP A 52 -0.47 9.96 3.27
CA ASP A 52 0.50 8.86 3.10
C ASP A 52 1.90 9.39 2.74
N PHE A 53 1.97 10.36 1.83
CA PHE A 53 3.26 10.91 1.38
C PHE A 53 3.99 11.70 2.46
N GLY A 54 3.26 12.40 3.34
CA GLY A 54 3.84 13.03 4.52
C GLY A 54 4.45 12.00 5.47
N SER A 55 3.79 10.86 5.67
CA SER A 55 4.33 9.73 6.45
C SER A 55 5.58 9.14 5.78
N TYR A 56 5.55 8.93 4.46
CA TYR A 56 6.70 8.42 3.70
C TYR A 56 7.93 9.35 3.80
N GLN A 57 7.72 10.67 3.65
CA GLN A 57 8.78 11.66 3.80
C GLN A 57 9.44 11.59 5.18
N ARG A 58 8.65 11.53 6.24
CA ARG A 58 9.14 11.46 7.63
C ARG A 58 9.85 10.15 7.93
N GLY A 59 9.29 9.04 7.47
CA GLY A 59 9.92 7.73 7.56
C GLY A 59 11.29 7.68 6.88
N LEU A 60 11.41 8.24 5.67
CA LEU A 60 12.68 8.35 4.95
C LEU A 60 13.69 9.26 5.66
N ALA A 61 13.24 10.41 6.17
CA ALA A 61 14.11 11.33 6.91
C ALA A 61 14.70 10.66 8.15
N LEU A 62 13.86 9.97 8.92
CA LEU A 62 14.28 9.22 10.10
C LEU A 62 15.18 8.04 9.76
N ALA A 63 14.87 7.31 8.68
CA ALA A 63 15.71 6.21 8.20
C ALA A 63 17.11 6.69 7.81
N ARG A 64 17.22 7.88 7.19
CA ARG A 64 18.50 8.50 6.86
C ARG A 64 19.25 8.92 8.13
N GLU A 65 18.60 9.63 9.04
CA GLU A 65 19.18 10.07 10.32
C GLU A 65 19.76 8.90 11.12
N ARG A 66 19.10 7.76 11.12
CA ARG A 66 19.52 6.54 11.83
C ARG A 66 20.49 5.64 11.06
N GLY A 67 20.95 6.04 9.88
CA GLY A 67 21.85 5.25 9.06
C GLY A 67 21.23 3.94 8.54
N LEU A 68 19.87 3.85 8.49
CA LEU A 68 19.18 2.67 7.98
C LEU A 68 19.24 2.60 6.46
N LEU A 69 19.17 3.76 5.76
CA LEU A 69 19.22 3.80 4.30
C LEU A 69 20.57 3.38 3.73
N GLU A 70 21.66 3.60 4.45
CA GLU A 70 23.01 3.16 4.05
C GLU A 70 23.12 1.64 3.99
N ARG A 71 22.39 0.94 4.86
CA ARG A 71 22.38 -0.53 4.98
C ARG A 71 21.26 -1.17 4.16
N ALA A 72 20.19 -0.44 3.89
CA ALA A 72 19.05 -0.95 3.14
C ALA A 72 19.40 -1.19 1.67
N ARG A 73 19.02 -2.35 1.14
CA ARG A 73 19.05 -2.63 -0.30
C ARG A 73 17.80 -2.12 -1.00
N HIS A 74 16.67 -2.15 -0.30
CA HIS A 74 15.35 -1.74 -0.78
C HIS A 74 14.59 -1.01 0.33
N VAL A 75 13.67 -0.14 -0.06
CA VAL A 75 12.68 0.46 0.83
C VAL A 75 11.28 0.17 0.26
N LEU A 76 10.43 -0.39 1.11
CA LEU A 76 9.03 -0.61 0.81
C LEU A 76 8.19 0.52 1.45
N PHE A 77 7.42 1.20 0.64
CA PHE A 77 6.38 2.13 1.07
C PHE A 77 5.04 1.40 1.08
N CYS A 78 4.40 1.37 2.23
CA CYS A 78 3.07 0.80 2.39
C CYS A 78 2.21 1.68 3.28
N ASN A 79 0.90 1.73 3.06
CA ASN A 79 -0.03 2.45 3.92
C ASN A 79 -1.20 1.55 4.37
N ASP A 80 -1.94 1.99 5.37
CA ASP A 80 -3.05 1.26 5.99
C ASP A 80 -4.38 1.34 5.22
N SER A 81 -4.38 1.90 4.02
CA SER A 81 -5.58 1.92 3.16
C SER A 81 -5.88 0.58 2.49
N VAL A 82 -5.11 -0.44 2.83
CA VAL A 82 -5.22 -1.80 2.30
C VAL A 82 -5.59 -2.81 3.37
N LEU A 83 -6.11 -3.95 2.92
CA LEU A 83 -6.42 -5.13 3.72
C LEU A 83 -5.58 -6.30 3.22
N GLY A 84 -5.04 -7.06 4.16
CA GLY A 84 -4.17 -8.19 3.89
C GLY A 84 -3.21 -8.50 5.03
N PRO A 85 -2.28 -9.47 4.80
CA PRO A 85 -2.13 -10.22 3.56
C PRO A 85 -3.19 -11.29 3.37
N LEU A 86 -3.61 -11.50 2.11
CA LEU A 86 -4.53 -12.55 1.67
C LEU A 86 -3.80 -13.85 1.32
N GLY A 87 -2.50 -13.85 1.46
CA GLY A 87 -1.57 -14.94 1.19
C GLY A 87 -0.16 -14.53 1.57
N ASP A 88 0.84 -15.32 1.20
CA ASP A 88 2.23 -15.01 1.47
C ASP A 88 2.69 -13.76 0.68
N LEU A 89 3.37 -12.84 1.36
CA LEU A 89 4.00 -11.67 0.75
C LEU A 89 5.33 -12.00 0.05
N ALA A 90 5.98 -13.10 0.43
CA ALA A 90 7.31 -13.43 -0.06
C ALA A 90 7.42 -13.44 -1.59
N PRO A 91 6.53 -14.12 -2.36
CA PRO A 91 6.66 -14.18 -3.82
C PRO A 91 6.62 -12.79 -4.48
N VAL A 92 5.78 -11.89 -3.94
CA VAL A 92 5.64 -10.52 -4.45
C VAL A 92 6.89 -9.70 -4.13
N VAL A 93 7.35 -9.76 -2.88
CA VAL A 93 8.54 -9.02 -2.42
C VAL A 93 9.79 -9.51 -3.15
N GLU A 94 9.99 -10.81 -3.26
CA GLU A 94 11.13 -11.42 -3.98
C GLU A 94 11.16 -11.00 -5.46
N ARG A 95 10.01 -11.04 -6.13
CA ARG A 95 9.91 -10.58 -7.53
C ARG A 95 10.27 -9.11 -7.67
N MET A 96 9.79 -8.26 -6.76
CA MET A 96 10.08 -6.83 -6.79
C MET A 96 11.56 -6.54 -6.47
N GLN A 97 12.19 -7.33 -5.61
CA GLN A 97 13.60 -7.18 -5.24
C GLN A 97 14.58 -7.65 -6.32
N ALA A 98 14.12 -8.44 -7.26
CA ALA A 98 14.99 -9.01 -8.33
C ALA A 98 15.53 -7.93 -9.29
N GLU A 99 14.90 -6.75 -9.36
CA GLU A 99 15.27 -5.66 -10.26
C GLU A 99 15.44 -4.34 -9.46
N PRO A 100 16.56 -4.20 -8.71
CA PRO A 100 16.72 -3.10 -7.74
C PRO A 100 16.90 -1.71 -8.38
N ASP A 101 17.14 -1.63 -9.66
CA ASP A 101 17.25 -0.41 -10.48
C ASP A 101 15.90 0.01 -11.08
N GLN A 102 14.84 -0.77 -10.87
CA GLN A 102 13.50 -0.50 -11.34
C GLN A 102 12.55 -0.10 -10.20
N ALA A 103 11.40 0.45 -10.57
CA ALA A 103 10.35 0.80 -9.64
C ALA A 103 9.21 -0.21 -9.72
N TRP A 104 8.88 -0.83 -8.58
CA TRP A 104 7.85 -1.84 -8.48
C TRP A 104 6.69 -1.38 -7.60
N GLY A 105 5.45 -1.51 -8.09
CA GLY A 105 4.23 -1.36 -7.30
C GLY A 105 3.44 -2.66 -7.22
N LEU A 106 2.51 -2.77 -6.27
CA LEU A 106 1.57 -3.89 -6.27
C LEU A 106 0.60 -3.78 -7.45
N THR A 107 0.14 -2.57 -7.74
CA THR A 107 -0.74 -2.28 -8.87
C THR A 107 -0.28 -1.02 -9.60
N ALA A 108 -0.49 -0.99 -10.91
CA ALA A 108 -0.43 0.21 -11.71
C ALA A 108 -1.86 0.64 -12.10
N SER A 109 -2.03 1.91 -12.46
CA SER A 109 -3.28 2.45 -12.97
C SER A 109 -3.02 3.29 -14.22
N HIS A 110 -3.99 3.28 -15.15
CA HIS A 110 -4.01 4.17 -16.33
C HIS A 110 -5.05 5.28 -16.17
N GLN A 111 -5.67 5.37 -15.00
CA GLN A 111 -6.60 6.46 -14.70
C GLN A 111 -5.81 7.77 -14.63
N LEU A 112 -6.20 8.78 -15.40
CA LEU A 112 -5.50 10.05 -15.64
C LEU A 112 -4.23 9.86 -16.50
N THR A 113 -3.19 9.24 -16.00
CA THR A 113 -1.95 8.88 -16.69
C THR A 113 -1.40 7.56 -16.16
N PRO A 114 -0.60 6.80 -16.90
CA PRO A 114 0.04 5.60 -16.38
C PRO A 114 0.89 5.91 -15.14
N HIS A 115 0.61 5.23 -14.02
CA HIS A 115 1.32 5.43 -12.76
C HIS A 115 1.24 4.19 -11.87
N LEU A 116 2.19 4.07 -10.92
CA LEU A 116 2.11 3.12 -9.81
C LEU A 116 1.19 3.68 -8.73
N GLN A 117 0.34 2.82 -8.18
CA GLN A 117 -0.47 3.20 -7.03
C GLN A 117 0.36 3.14 -5.75
N SER A 118 0.39 4.23 -5.01
CA SER A 118 1.36 4.50 -3.93
C SER A 118 1.19 3.67 -2.65
N PHE A 119 0.17 2.84 -2.56
CA PHE A 119 -0.13 2.11 -1.32
C PHE A 119 0.79 0.91 -1.04
N PHE A 120 1.54 0.44 -2.04
CA PHE A 120 2.57 -0.59 -1.89
C PHE A 120 3.57 -0.45 -3.03
N VAL A 121 4.70 0.20 -2.75
CA VAL A 121 5.75 0.50 -3.74
C VAL A 121 7.11 0.14 -3.16
N LEU A 122 7.85 -0.70 -3.85
CA LEU A 122 9.22 -1.07 -3.51
C LEU A 122 10.21 -0.37 -4.43
N LEU A 123 11.17 0.32 -3.84
CA LEU A 123 12.25 1.00 -4.53
C LEU A 123 13.61 0.48 -4.05
N GLY A 124 14.48 0.15 -4.98
CA GLY A 124 15.85 -0.22 -4.67
C GLY A 124 16.72 0.99 -4.31
N LYS A 125 17.82 0.75 -3.63
CA LYS A 125 18.78 1.78 -3.21
C LYS A 125 19.25 2.70 -4.36
N PRO A 126 19.58 2.20 -5.58
CA PRO A 126 19.97 3.06 -6.70
C PRO A 126 18.87 4.07 -7.08
N VAL A 127 17.62 3.63 -7.10
CA VAL A 127 16.46 4.47 -7.42
C VAL A 127 16.29 5.56 -6.36
N LEU A 128 16.31 5.20 -5.08
CA LEU A 128 16.19 6.14 -3.96
C LEU A 128 17.32 7.16 -3.89
N ALA A 129 18.51 6.80 -4.35
CA ALA A 129 19.67 7.70 -4.40
C ALA A 129 19.60 8.71 -5.55
N HIS A 130 18.71 8.52 -6.53
CA HIS A 130 18.60 9.42 -7.67
C HIS A 130 18.05 10.80 -7.26
N THR A 131 18.66 11.85 -7.80
CA THR A 131 18.35 13.25 -7.43
C THR A 131 16.86 13.58 -7.62
N ALA A 132 16.23 13.11 -8.70
CA ALA A 132 14.80 13.35 -8.95
C ALA A 132 13.92 12.81 -7.81
N LEU A 133 14.24 11.62 -7.26
CA LEU A 133 13.49 11.03 -6.15
C LEU A 133 13.76 11.78 -4.83
N GLN A 134 15.01 12.18 -4.59
CA GLN A 134 15.34 12.98 -3.40
C GLN A 134 14.60 14.31 -3.41
N GLN A 135 14.60 15.02 -4.54
CA GLN A 135 13.87 16.28 -4.72
C GLN A 135 12.35 16.07 -4.57
N PHE A 136 11.81 15.00 -5.14
CA PHE A 136 10.39 14.65 -4.99
C PHE A 136 10.02 14.50 -3.51
N PHE A 137 10.72 13.67 -2.75
CA PHE A 137 10.40 13.48 -1.33
C PHE A 137 10.64 14.73 -0.49
N GLN A 138 11.60 15.58 -0.84
CA GLN A 138 11.83 16.87 -0.17
C GLN A 138 10.71 17.88 -0.45
N SER A 139 10.05 17.79 -1.61
CA SER A 139 8.99 18.74 -2.01
C SER A 139 7.61 18.42 -1.44
N ILE A 140 7.48 17.37 -0.61
CA ILE A 140 6.19 16.97 -0.04
C ILE A 140 5.77 17.97 1.04
N GLU A 141 4.57 18.52 0.89
CA GLU A 141 3.92 19.49 1.77
C GLU A 141 2.47 19.08 2.04
N PRO A 142 1.85 19.51 3.14
CA PRO A 142 0.43 19.29 3.39
C PRO A 142 -0.44 19.75 2.22
N GLN A 143 -1.47 18.97 1.89
CA GLN A 143 -2.40 19.30 0.82
C GLN A 143 -3.82 19.48 1.37
N ALA A 144 -4.59 20.35 0.72
CA ALA A 144 -5.96 20.68 1.13
C ALA A 144 -6.96 19.52 0.91
N SER A 145 -6.64 18.56 0.03
CA SER A 145 -7.52 17.44 -0.29
C SER A 145 -6.76 16.19 -0.74
N ARG A 146 -7.42 15.04 -0.60
CA ARG A 146 -6.92 13.76 -1.14
C ARG A 146 -6.71 13.82 -2.66
N HIS A 147 -7.55 14.53 -3.39
CA HIS A 147 -7.42 14.67 -4.84
C HIS A 147 -6.11 15.37 -5.20
N ALA A 148 -5.78 16.46 -4.49
CA ALA A 148 -4.51 17.15 -4.66
C ALA A 148 -3.31 16.26 -4.33
N VAL A 149 -3.42 15.38 -3.33
CA VAL A 149 -2.37 14.37 -3.02
C VAL A 149 -2.17 13.40 -4.16
N ILE A 150 -3.25 12.89 -4.76
CA ILE A 150 -3.16 11.97 -5.91
C ILE A 150 -2.47 12.67 -7.08
N GLU A 151 -2.94 13.84 -7.49
CA GLU A 151 -2.40 14.56 -8.64
C GLU A 151 -0.94 14.98 -8.43
N ARG A 152 -0.62 15.53 -7.25
CA ARG A 152 0.70 16.08 -6.97
C ARG A 152 1.72 14.99 -6.62
N TYR A 153 1.33 13.98 -5.85
CA TYR A 153 2.27 13.02 -5.26
C TYR A 153 2.16 11.61 -5.79
N GLU A 154 0.99 11.02 -5.99
CA GLU A 154 0.90 9.68 -6.58
C GLU A 154 1.35 9.70 -8.05
N LEU A 155 0.80 10.62 -8.85
CA LEU A 155 1.29 10.84 -10.21
C LEU A 155 2.70 11.45 -10.23
N GLY A 156 3.02 12.31 -9.26
CA GLY A 156 4.33 12.94 -9.10
C GLY A 156 5.44 11.94 -8.84
N LEU A 157 5.21 10.95 -7.97
CA LEU A 157 6.16 9.85 -7.73
C LEU A 157 6.50 9.12 -9.01
N SER A 158 5.48 8.74 -9.79
CA SER A 158 5.70 8.03 -11.06
C SER A 158 6.45 8.89 -12.08
N ARG A 159 6.20 10.20 -12.13
CA ARG A 159 6.98 11.13 -12.99
C ARG A 159 8.44 11.22 -12.53
N ALA A 160 8.69 11.29 -11.22
CA ALA A 160 10.05 11.31 -10.68
C ALA A 160 10.80 10.00 -10.95
N LEU A 161 10.12 8.85 -10.87
CA LEU A 161 10.67 7.55 -11.21
C LEU A 161 11.04 7.46 -12.70
N LEU A 162 10.16 7.91 -13.60
CA LEU A 162 10.44 7.98 -15.03
C LEU A 162 11.60 8.94 -15.35
N ALA A 163 11.67 10.08 -14.67
CA ALA A 163 12.79 11.02 -14.80
C ALA A 163 14.12 10.46 -14.28
N ALA A 164 14.06 9.50 -13.35
CA ALA A 164 15.21 8.73 -12.89
C ALA A 164 15.61 7.59 -13.86
N GLY A 165 14.91 7.42 -14.99
CA GLY A 165 15.16 6.38 -15.98
C GLY A 165 14.58 5.01 -15.61
N CYS A 166 13.74 4.93 -14.57
CA CYS A 166 13.11 3.67 -14.19
C CYS A 166 11.95 3.31 -15.11
N HIS A 167 11.77 2.01 -15.36
CA HIS A 167 10.49 1.49 -15.83
C HIS A 167 9.54 1.27 -14.63
N LEU A 168 8.25 1.50 -14.85
CA LEU A 168 7.21 1.29 -13.85
C LEU A 168 6.65 -0.13 -13.98
N HIS A 169 7.05 -1.02 -13.07
CA HIS A 169 6.57 -2.39 -13.03
C HIS A 169 5.48 -2.53 -11.96
N ALA A 170 4.52 -3.42 -12.17
CA ALA A 170 3.55 -3.78 -11.16
C ALA A 170 3.27 -5.27 -11.17
N TRP A 171 2.96 -5.83 -9.98
CA TRP A 171 2.52 -7.21 -9.84
C TRP A 171 1.24 -7.44 -10.62
N VAL A 172 0.28 -6.51 -10.53
CA VAL A 172 -0.94 -6.50 -11.35
C VAL A 172 -0.98 -5.26 -12.23
N GLN A 173 -0.92 -5.48 -13.54
CA GLN A 173 -1.04 -4.45 -14.56
C GLN A 173 -2.52 -4.26 -14.98
N PRO A 174 -2.95 -3.04 -15.35
CA PRO A 174 -4.32 -2.78 -15.81
C PRO A 174 -4.78 -3.69 -16.95
N GLN A 175 -3.87 -4.09 -17.83
CA GLN A 175 -4.17 -4.94 -18.99
C GLN A 175 -4.54 -6.39 -18.62
N GLN A 176 -4.20 -6.83 -17.41
CA GLN A 176 -4.52 -8.17 -16.90
C GLN A 176 -5.98 -8.27 -16.42
N LEU A 177 -6.64 -7.14 -16.18
CA LEU A 177 -8.03 -7.08 -15.77
C LEU A 177 -8.91 -6.50 -16.86
N ARG A 178 -10.15 -6.98 -16.91
CA ARG A 178 -11.18 -6.44 -17.79
C ARG A 178 -12.31 -5.86 -16.95
N ASP A 179 -12.76 -4.69 -17.35
CA ASP A 179 -14.01 -4.12 -16.84
C ASP A 179 -15.17 -5.00 -17.30
N PRO A 180 -16.01 -5.54 -16.39
CA PRO A 180 -17.06 -6.48 -16.74
C PRO A 180 -18.18 -5.89 -17.60
N HIS A 181 -18.33 -4.57 -17.60
CA HIS A 181 -19.38 -3.89 -18.37
C HIS A 181 -18.91 -3.49 -19.77
N SER A 182 -17.67 -3.04 -19.90
CA SER A 182 -17.15 -2.58 -21.19
C SER A 182 -16.27 -3.60 -21.92
N GLY A 183 -15.76 -4.61 -21.21
CA GLY A 183 -14.78 -5.58 -21.73
C GLY A 183 -13.39 -4.98 -22.01
N LEU A 184 -13.20 -3.68 -21.74
CA LEU A 184 -11.92 -2.99 -21.92
C LEU A 184 -10.98 -3.24 -20.74
N PRO A 185 -9.66 -3.01 -20.87
CA PRO A 185 -8.74 -3.06 -19.74
C PRO A 185 -9.20 -2.16 -18.60
N ALA A 186 -9.12 -2.67 -17.36
CA ALA A 186 -9.50 -1.89 -16.19
C ALA A 186 -8.55 -0.71 -16.01
N GLY A 187 -9.07 0.50 -16.08
CA GLY A 187 -8.26 1.71 -15.88
C GLY A 187 -7.64 1.79 -14.48
N ASN A 188 -8.34 1.24 -13.49
CA ASN A 188 -7.90 1.17 -12.10
C ASN A 188 -8.16 -0.23 -11.51
N PRO A 189 -7.14 -1.09 -11.39
CA PRO A 189 -7.28 -2.45 -10.85
C PRO A 189 -7.89 -2.51 -9.45
N THR A 190 -7.67 -1.52 -8.60
CA THR A 190 -8.18 -1.54 -7.22
C THR A 190 -9.71 -1.45 -7.10
N ALA A 191 -10.40 -1.15 -8.18
CA ALA A 191 -11.87 -1.22 -8.24
C ALA A 191 -12.40 -2.66 -8.34
N TYR A 192 -11.53 -3.64 -8.61
CA TYR A 192 -11.89 -5.04 -8.87
C TYR A 192 -11.23 -5.99 -7.86
N PRO A 193 -11.67 -6.00 -6.58
CA PRO A 193 -11.00 -6.74 -5.51
C PRO A 193 -10.95 -8.23 -5.75
N LEU A 194 -12.02 -8.85 -6.32
CA LEU A 194 -12.03 -10.27 -6.67
C LEU A 194 -10.91 -10.61 -7.65
N SER A 195 -10.85 -9.89 -8.76
CA SER A 195 -9.84 -10.14 -9.81
C SER A 195 -8.40 -9.92 -9.29
N LEU A 196 -8.20 -8.95 -8.39
CA LEU A 196 -6.90 -8.78 -7.73
C LEU A 196 -6.51 -10.02 -6.92
N VAL A 197 -7.44 -10.57 -6.13
CA VAL A 197 -7.20 -11.78 -5.32
C VAL A 197 -6.95 -13.01 -6.22
N GLU A 198 -7.69 -13.14 -7.30
CA GLU A 198 -7.52 -14.23 -8.30
C GLU A 198 -6.16 -14.15 -8.99
N LEU A 199 -5.67 -12.95 -9.27
CA LEU A 199 -4.32 -12.69 -9.82
C LEU A 199 -3.20 -12.79 -8.78
N GLY A 200 -3.51 -13.21 -7.56
CA GLY A 200 -2.53 -13.45 -6.51
C GLY A 200 -2.03 -12.17 -5.83
N ALA A 201 -2.75 -11.04 -5.95
CA ALA A 201 -2.41 -9.86 -5.17
C ALA A 201 -2.65 -10.14 -3.67
N PRO A 202 -1.62 -9.97 -2.82
CA PRO A 202 -1.76 -10.26 -1.39
C PRO A 202 -2.50 -9.15 -0.63
N LEU A 203 -2.71 -8.00 -1.24
CA LEU A 203 -3.37 -6.84 -0.63
C LEU A 203 -4.44 -6.29 -1.56
N ILE A 204 -5.54 -5.83 -0.98
CA ILE A 204 -6.61 -5.11 -1.69
C ILE A 204 -6.92 -3.79 -1.00
N LYS A 205 -7.48 -2.82 -1.73
CA LYS A 205 -7.90 -1.56 -1.12
C LYS A 205 -9.12 -1.77 -0.20
N ALA A 206 -9.01 -1.33 1.05
CA ALA A 206 -10.09 -1.37 2.03
C ALA A 206 -11.37 -0.67 1.53
N ARG A 207 -11.19 0.43 0.78
CA ARG A 207 -12.27 1.19 0.16
C ARG A 207 -13.10 0.33 -0.80
N ALA A 208 -12.46 -0.57 -1.56
CA ALA A 208 -13.16 -1.43 -2.52
C ALA A 208 -14.21 -2.35 -1.89
N LEU A 209 -14.01 -2.74 -0.61
CA LEU A 209 -15.00 -3.52 0.13
C LEU A 209 -16.02 -2.63 0.88
N ARG A 210 -15.65 -1.39 1.21
CA ARG A 210 -16.47 -0.49 2.05
C ARG A 210 -17.49 0.32 1.24
N GLU A 211 -17.18 0.65 0.01
CA GLU A 211 -18.07 1.45 -0.84
C GLU A 211 -18.97 0.56 -1.68
N ALA A 212 -20.25 0.94 -1.81
CA ALA A 212 -21.14 0.30 -2.75
C ALA A 212 -20.62 0.56 -4.16
N SER A 213 -20.28 -0.48 -4.87
CA SER A 213 -19.87 -0.42 -6.27
C SER A 213 -20.91 -1.09 -7.16
N ALA A 214 -20.84 -0.80 -8.45
CA ALA A 214 -21.66 -1.48 -9.45
C ALA A 214 -21.37 -2.99 -9.56
N ASN A 215 -20.35 -3.50 -8.84
CA ASN A 215 -19.96 -4.91 -8.83
C ASN A 215 -20.15 -5.54 -7.43
N GLU A 216 -21.38 -5.56 -6.92
CA GLU A 216 -21.71 -6.12 -5.61
C GLU A 216 -21.45 -7.64 -5.52
N GLU A 217 -21.69 -8.38 -6.60
CA GLU A 217 -21.38 -9.81 -6.67
C GLU A 217 -19.88 -10.08 -6.56
N GLY A 218 -19.05 -9.30 -7.25
CA GLY A 218 -17.60 -9.41 -7.17
C GLY A 218 -17.06 -9.07 -5.78
N ILE A 219 -17.66 -8.10 -5.08
CA ILE A 219 -17.31 -7.77 -3.71
C ILE A 219 -17.67 -8.92 -2.76
N THR A 220 -18.88 -9.47 -2.90
CA THR A 220 -19.35 -10.62 -2.12
C THR A 220 -18.44 -11.83 -2.31
N ALA A 221 -18.06 -12.16 -3.56
CA ALA A 221 -17.15 -13.25 -3.86
C ALA A 221 -15.74 -12.99 -3.29
N ALA A 222 -15.24 -11.76 -3.37
CA ALA A 222 -13.98 -11.37 -2.75
C ALA A 222 -14.02 -11.56 -1.22
N CYS A 223 -15.09 -11.16 -0.56
CA CYS A 223 -15.26 -11.34 0.89
C CYS A 223 -15.23 -12.82 1.30
N ARG A 224 -15.92 -13.68 0.55
CA ARG A 224 -15.89 -15.15 0.78
C ARG A 224 -14.48 -15.70 0.64
N LEU A 225 -13.78 -15.32 -0.42
CA LEU A 225 -12.42 -15.77 -0.67
C LEU A 225 -11.43 -15.30 0.40
N ILE A 226 -11.62 -14.08 0.93
CA ILE A 226 -10.84 -13.57 2.06
C ILE A 226 -11.13 -14.40 3.32
N ALA A 227 -12.40 -14.67 3.62
CA ALA A 227 -12.80 -15.46 4.78
C ALA A 227 -12.23 -16.88 4.74
N GLU A 228 -12.17 -17.49 3.55
CA GLU A 228 -11.57 -18.80 3.35
C GLU A 228 -10.04 -18.80 3.49
N ARG A 229 -9.37 -17.81 2.90
CA ARG A 229 -7.89 -17.75 2.87
C ARG A 229 -7.26 -17.22 4.15
N ASN A 230 -7.93 -16.28 4.81
CA ASN A 230 -7.43 -15.67 6.05
C ASN A 230 -8.60 -15.34 7.00
N PRO A 231 -9.10 -16.33 7.77
CA PRO A 231 -10.21 -16.15 8.72
C PRO A 231 -9.94 -15.08 9.79
N GLU A 232 -8.69 -14.94 10.24
CA GLU A 232 -8.30 -13.93 11.24
C GLU A 232 -8.44 -12.51 10.68
N LEU A 233 -7.93 -12.29 9.48
CA LEU A 233 -8.10 -11.03 8.77
C LEU A 233 -9.58 -10.73 8.52
N TRP A 234 -10.35 -11.73 8.07
CA TRP A 234 -11.80 -11.58 7.86
C TRP A 234 -12.51 -11.15 9.13
N LYS A 235 -12.20 -11.78 10.26
CA LYS A 235 -12.75 -11.39 11.57
C LYS A 235 -12.44 -9.93 11.89
N ALA A 236 -11.18 -9.49 11.71
CA ALA A 236 -10.78 -8.11 11.95
C ALA A 236 -11.53 -7.14 11.02
N ILE A 237 -11.63 -7.44 9.72
CA ILE A 237 -12.38 -6.64 8.76
C ILE A 237 -13.85 -6.53 9.15
N TRP A 238 -14.44 -7.66 9.59
CA TRP A 238 -15.82 -7.71 10.04
C TRP A 238 -16.07 -6.80 11.24
N GLU A 239 -15.25 -6.91 12.28
CA GLU A 239 -15.35 -6.10 13.49
C GLU A 239 -15.21 -4.58 13.24
N GLU A 240 -14.43 -4.20 12.23
CA GLU A 240 -14.16 -2.82 11.83
C GLU A 240 -15.17 -2.26 10.82
N SER A 241 -16.00 -3.12 10.23
CA SER A 241 -16.86 -2.71 9.11
C SER A 241 -18.16 -2.06 9.55
N PRO A 242 -18.51 -0.90 8.97
CA PRO A 242 -19.85 -0.34 9.12
C PRO A 242 -20.92 -1.16 8.40
N ARG A 243 -20.54 -2.12 7.55
CA ARG A 243 -21.44 -2.98 6.75
C ARG A 243 -21.69 -4.35 7.33
N GLN A 244 -21.44 -4.59 8.60
CA GLN A 244 -21.65 -5.90 9.24
C GLN A 244 -23.01 -6.52 8.92
N ARG A 245 -24.09 -5.72 8.88
CA ARG A 245 -25.44 -6.20 8.57
C ARG A 245 -25.62 -6.70 7.13
N GLN A 246 -24.89 -6.11 6.17
CA GLN A 246 -24.98 -6.51 4.75
C GLN A 246 -24.20 -7.80 4.48
N TRP A 247 -23.19 -8.10 5.30
CA TRP A 247 -22.35 -9.29 5.16
C TRP A 247 -22.79 -10.49 6.02
N GLN A 248 -23.88 -10.34 6.80
CA GLN A 248 -24.42 -11.44 7.64
C GLN A 248 -24.92 -12.65 6.84
N GLN A 249 -25.03 -12.53 5.52
CA GLN A 249 -25.50 -13.60 4.64
C GLN A 249 -24.36 -14.31 3.88
N LEU A 250 -23.12 -13.97 4.15
CA LEU A 250 -21.90 -14.59 3.61
C LEU A 250 -21.43 -15.76 4.46
#